data_569bd458ee7ad7808ed4dceff76f77e8
#
_entry.id   569bd458ee7ad7808ed4dceff76f77e8
#
_cell.length_a   1.000
_cell.length_b   1.000
_cell.length_c   1.000
_cell.angle_alpha   90.00
_cell.angle_beta   90.00
_cell.angle_gamma   90.00
#
_symmetry.space_group_name_H-M   'P 1'
#
loop_
_entity.id
_entity.type
_entity.pdbx_description
1 polymer ?
#
loop_
_entity_poly.entity_id
_entity_poly.type
_entity_poly.pdbx_seq_one_letter_code
_entity_poly.pdbx_strand_id
1 'polypeptide(L)'
;MIVKINDYALSKNFKKLIYKLLKTANKYSKFNQRKVQVEISFVDAEQIRLLNREQRKIDKATDVLSFPTLNLKPMTKIKIKDYKDDIDQETKHLMLGDIIICEEVAKKNAQDYGHSYERELCYLVVHGFLHLLGYDHMEEEDKKL
;
A
#
# COMPACT_ATOMS: atom_id res chain seq x y z
N MET A 1 11.05 -4.62 -9.06
CA MET A 1 9.89 -3.87 -8.50
C MET A 1 10.25 -2.41 -8.34
N ILE A 2 9.31 -1.53 -8.65
CA ILE A 2 9.45 -0.08 -8.42
C ILE A 2 8.47 0.33 -7.34
N VAL A 3 8.97 1.11 -6.37
CA VAL A 3 8.16 1.72 -5.31
C VAL A 3 8.33 3.23 -5.42
N LYS A 4 7.28 3.93 -5.87
CA LYS A 4 7.28 5.40 -5.95
C LYS A 4 6.70 5.94 -4.65
N ILE A 5 7.46 6.79 -3.97
CA ILE A 5 7.03 7.39 -2.70
C ILE A 5 6.96 8.89 -2.88
N ASN A 6 5.75 9.43 -2.80
CA ASN A 6 5.48 10.85 -2.99
C ASN A 6 5.48 11.60 -1.66
N ASP A 7 6.66 11.71 -1.04
CA ASP A 7 6.85 12.48 0.18
C ASP A 7 8.30 12.96 0.25
N TYR A 8 8.48 14.25 0.17
CA TYR A 8 9.82 14.87 0.24
C TYR A 8 10.38 14.90 1.65
N ALA A 9 9.55 14.75 2.68
CA ALA A 9 9.97 14.80 4.07
C ALA A 9 10.54 13.47 4.57
N LEU A 10 10.28 12.37 3.90
CA LEU A 10 10.82 11.07 4.31
C LEU A 10 12.31 10.96 3.97
N SER A 11 13.09 10.47 4.93
CA SER A 11 14.53 10.27 4.72
C SER A 11 14.77 9.20 3.65
N LYS A 12 15.92 9.30 2.99
CA LYS A 12 16.34 8.28 2.01
C LYS A 12 16.47 6.91 2.65
N ASN A 13 16.96 6.84 3.88
CA ASN A 13 17.12 5.58 4.60
C ASN A 13 15.77 4.92 4.86
N PHE A 14 14.76 5.71 5.21
CA PHE A 14 13.42 5.20 5.44
C PHE A 14 12.77 4.71 4.15
N LYS A 15 12.95 5.44 3.05
CA LYS A 15 12.47 5.01 1.73
C LYS A 15 13.11 3.67 1.32
N LYS A 16 14.41 3.50 1.60
CA LYS A 16 15.09 2.22 1.36
C LYS A 16 14.52 1.09 2.19
N LEU A 17 14.18 1.38 3.44
CA LEU A 17 13.55 0.38 4.32
C LEU A 17 12.19 -0.06 3.77
N ILE A 18 11.36 0.88 3.37
CA ILE A 18 10.07 0.59 2.76
C ILE A 18 10.25 -0.29 1.51
N TYR A 19 11.19 0.07 0.66
CA TYR A 19 11.48 -0.70 -0.55
C TYR A 19 11.87 -2.14 -0.22
N LYS A 20 12.74 -2.34 0.76
CA LYS A 20 13.15 -3.68 1.19
C LYS A 20 11.99 -4.50 1.73
N LEU A 21 11.13 -3.86 2.53
CA LEU A 21 9.95 -4.54 3.09
C LEU A 21 9.00 -5.01 1.99
N LEU A 22 8.70 -4.17 1.03
CA LEU A 22 7.80 -4.51 -0.06
C LEU A 22 8.42 -5.53 -1.00
N LYS A 23 9.71 -5.43 -1.26
CA LYS A 23 10.43 -6.41 -2.06
C LYS A 23 10.40 -7.79 -1.41
N THR A 24 10.57 -7.84 -0.09
CA THR A 24 10.49 -9.08 0.68
C THR A 24 9.07 -9.65 0.65
N ALA A 25 8.07 -8.81 0.88
CA ALA A 25 6.67 -9.24 0.80
C ALA A 25 6.32 -9.79 -0.57
N ASN A 26 6.79 -9.13 -1.63
CA ASN A 26 6.57 -9.59 -2.99
C ASN A 26 7.26 -10.92 -3.28
N LYS A 27 8.44 -11.13 -2.70
CA LYS A 27 9.20 -12.37 -2.86
C LYS A 27 8.49 -13.57 -2.23
N TYR A 28 7.89 -13.38 -1.06
CA TYR A 28 7.16 -14.43 -0.34
C TYR A 28 5.75 -14.64 -0.85
N SER A 29 5.20 -13.69 -1.58
CA SER A 29 3.94 -13.91 -2.28
C SER A 29 4.20 -14.83 -3.48
N LYS A 30 3.21 -15.60 -3.89
CA LYS A 30 3.34 -16.44 -5.09
C LYS A 30 3.40 -15.61 -6.37
N PHE A 31 3.25 -14.31 -6.25
CA PHE A 31 3.33 -13.40 -7.39
C PHE A 31 4.75 -13.12 -7.85
N ASN A 32 5.70 -13.08 -6.94
CA ASN A 32 7.14 -12.86 -7.17
C ASN A 32 7.47 -12.22 -8.54
N GLN A 33 6.76 -11.17 -8.88
CA GLN A 33 6.93 -10.48 -10.16
C GLN A 33 7.96 -9.37 -10.00
N ARG A 34 9.01 -9.40 -10.82
CA ARG A 34 10.07 -8.39 -10.78
C ARG A 34 9.64 -7.09 -11.46
N LYS A 35 8.67 -7.16 -12.38
CA LYS A 35 8.24 -6.01 -13.19
C LYS A 35 6.89 -5.44 -12.71
N VAL A 36 6.78 -5.22 -11.41
CA VAL A 36 5.60 -4.57 -10.82
C VAL A 36 6.00 -3.27 -10.17
N GLN A 37 5.03 -2.36 -10.03
CA GLN A 37 5.26 -1.09 -9.33
C GLN A 37 4.06 -0.74 -8.48
N VAL A 38 4.33 -0.02 -7.38
CA VAL A 38 3.32 0.55 -6.51
C VAL A 38 3.64 2.02 -6.28
N GLU A 39 2.63 2.82 -6.01
CA GLU A 39 2.80 4.23 -5.67
C GLU A 39 2.24 4.48 -4.28
N ILE A 40 3.04 5.15 -3.45
CA ILE A 40 2.67 5.48 -2.08
C ILE A 40 2.61 7.00 -1.98
N SER A 41 1.45 7.52 -1.57
CA SER A 41 1.24 8.95 -1.42
C SER A 41 0.78 9.27 -0.01
N PHE A 42 1.13 10.47 0.47
CA PHE A 42 0.76 10.95 1.79
C PHE A 42 -0.19 12.13 1.64
N VAL A 43 -1.28 12.10 2.38
CA VAL A 43 -2.32 13.12 2.32
C VAL A 43 -2.71 13.55 3.74
N ASP A 44 -3.40 14.67 3.86
CA ASP A 44 -3.89 15.14 5.15
C ASP A 44 -5.22 14.45 5.54
N ALA A 45 -5.67 14.72 6.76
CA ALA A 45 -6.86 14.08 7.31
C ALA A 45 -8.14 14.40 6.51
N GLU A 46 -8.26 15.61 6.00
CA GLU A 46 -9.42 16.01 5.20
C GLU A 46 -9.44 15.30 3.85
N GLN A 47 -8.29 15.22 3.20
CA GLN A 47 -8.17 14.55 1.92
C GLN A 47 -8.52 13.07 2.01
N ILE A 48 -8.00 12.37 3.03
CA ILE A 48 -8.27 10.94 3.19
C ILE A 48 -9.71 10.68 3.61
N ARG A 49 -10.31 11.61 4.37
CA ARG A 49 -11.72 11.53 4.72
C ARG A 49 -12.61 11.57 3.48
N LEU A 50 -12.32 12.49 2.55
CA LEU A 50 -13.06 12.60 1.29
C LEU A 50 -12.90 11.35 0.43
N LEU A 51 -11.68 10.81 0.33
CA LEU A 51 -11.42 9.58 -0.41
C LEU A 51 -12.15 8.38 0.20
N ASN A 52 -12.13 8.28 1.52
CA ASN A 52 -12.81 7.19 2.23
C ASN A 52 -14.33 7.26 2.04
N ARG A 53 -14.89 8.47 2.06
CA ARG A 53 -16.31 8.70 1.82
C ARG A 53 -16.72 8.26 0.41
N GLU A 54 -15.93 8.61 -0.60
CA GLU A 54 -16.22 8.27 -1.98
C GLU A 54 -16.08 6.77 -2.26
N GLN A 55 -15.00 6.15 -1.75
CA GLN A 55 -14.66 4.77 -2.09
C GLN A 55 -15.32 3.73 -1.20
N ARG A 56 -15.49 4.02 0.08
CA ARG A 56 -16.01 3.06 1.06
C ARG A 56 -17.33 3.50 1.70
N LYS A 57 -17.84 4.68 1.35
CA LYS A 57 -19.05 5.26 1.92
C LYS A 57 -18.95 5.50 3.44
N ILE A 58 -17.72 5.72 3.91
CA ILE A 58 -17.44 6.01 5.31
C ILE A 58 -16.90 7.44 5.40
N ASP A 59 -17.65 8.34 6.02
CA ASP A 59 -17.28 9.75 6.15
C ASP A 59 -16.42 9.95 7.40
N LYS A 60 -15.20 9.45 7.35
CA LYS A 60 -14.26 9.51 8.45
C LYS A 60 -12.82 9.41 7.92
N ALA A 61 -11.89 10.14 8.56
CA ALA A 61 -10.47 9.97 8.26
C ALA A 61 -10.00 8.59 8.71
N THR A 62 -9.11 8.00 7.95
CA THR A 62 -8.50 6.70 8.27
C THR A 62 -6.99 6.80 8.09
N ASP A 63 -6.26 5.77 8.48
CA ASP A 63 -4.80 5.75 8.39
C ASP A 63 -4.28 5.39 6.99
N VAL A 64 -4.91 4.43 6.31
CA VAL A 64 -4.46 3.96 5.00
C VAL A 64 -5.65 3.56 4.14
N LEU A 65 -5.55 3.86 2.84
CA LEU A 65 -6.46 3.38 1.82
C LEU A 65 -5.64 2.76 0.69
N SER A 66 -6.13 1.65 0.15
CA SER A 66 -5.49 0.97 -0.98
C SER A 66 -6.43 0.97 -2.17
N PHE A 67 -5.91 1.33 -3.34
CA PHE A 67 -6.66 1.39 -4.58
C PHE A 67 -6.03 0.43 -5.59
N PRO A 68 -6.46 -0.85 -5.61
CA PRO A 68 -5.91 -1.81 -6.57
C PRO A 68 -6.25 -1.41 -8.01
N THR A 69 -5.25 -1.46 -8.88
CA THR A 69 -5.46 -1.32 -10.32
C THR A 69 -6.01 -2.62 -10.91
N LEU A 70 -5.59 -3.75 -10.31
CA LEU A 70 -5.91 -5.08 -10.79
C LEU A 70 -6.87 -5.78 -9.82
N ASN A 71 -7.73 -6.63 -10.35
CA ASN A 71 -8.59 -7.47 -9.53
C ASN A 71 -7.93 -8.83 -9.32
N LEU A 72 -6.97 -8.87 -8.41
CA LEU A 72 -6.18 -10.06 -8.13
C LEU A 72 -6.82 -10.90 -7.03
N LYS A 73 -6.62 -12.21 -7.13
CA LYS A 73 -6.97 -13.15 -6.06
C LYS A 73 -5.69 -13.59 -5.35
N PRO A 74 -5.73 -13.77 -4.01
CA PRO A 74 -4.55 -14.19 -3.29
C PRO A 74 -3.95 -15.46 -3.87
N MET A 75 -2.61 -15.50 -3.91
CA MET A 75 -1.82 -16.66 -4.31
C MET A 75 -2.00 -17.11 -5.78
N THR A 76 -2.49 -16.22 -6.64
CA THR A 76 -2.62 -16.47 -8.06
C THR A 76 -1.42 -15.88 -8.80
N LYS A 77 -0.87 -16.62 -9.76
CA LYS A 77 0.21 -16.10 -10.60
C LYS A 77 -0.31 -15.00 -11.52
N ILE A 78 0.42 -13.90 -11.57
CA ILE A 78 0.12 -12.78 -12.48
C ILE A 78 0.81 -13.04 -13.80
N LYS A 79 0.03 -13.07 -14.88
CA LYS A 79 0.57 -13.08 -16.24
C LYS A 79 0.51 -11.67 -16.78
N ILE A 80 1.65 -11.03 -16.89
CA ILE A 80 1.74 -9.60 -17.28
C ILE A 80 1.04 -9.36 -18.62
N LYS A 81 1.13 -10.30 -19.55
CA LYS A 81 0.48 -10.18 -20.86
C LYS A 81 -1.05 -10.04 -20.78
N ASP A 82 -1.67 -10.49 -19.70
CA ASP A 82 -3.12 -10.36 -19.50
C ASP A 82 -3.53 -8.96 -19.02
N TYR A 83 -2.56 -8.10 -18.69
CA TYR A 83 -2.78 -6.76 -18.13
C TYR A 83 -2.06 -5.67 -18.92
N LYS A 84 -2.04 -5.78 -20.23
CA LYS A 84 -1.30 -4.85 -21.10
C LYS A 84 -1.68 -3.39 -20.90
N ASP A 85 -2.94 -3.12 -20.58
CA ASP A 85 -3.44 -1.75 -20.39
C ASP A 85 -2.99 -1.15 -19.07
N ASP A 86 -2.50 -1.95 -18.14
CA ASP A 86 -2.08 -1.53 -16.81
C ASP A 86 -0.57 -1.44 -16.67
N ILE A 87 0.15 -1.40 -17.78
CA ILE A 87 1.61 -1.24 -17.80
C ILE A 87 1.94 0.24 -17.97
N ASP A 88 2.77 0.76 -17.05
CA ASP A 88 3.27 2.12 -17.11
C ASP A 88 4.16 2.27 -18.34
N GLN A 89 3.86 3.23 -19.20
CA GLN A 89 4.59 3.43 -20.45
C GLN A 89 6.04 3.89 -20.25
N GLU A 90 6.31 4.58 -19.16
CA GLU A 90 7.66 5.05 -18.85
C GLU A 90 8.53 3.96 -18.24
N THR A 91 8.01 3.26 -17.24
CA THR A 91 8.78 2.27 -16.48
C THR A 91 8.69 0.87 -17.05
N LYS A 92 7.71 0.61 -17.90
CA LYS A 92 7.41 -0.73 -18.44
C LYS A 92 7.10 -1.76 -17.36
N HIS A 93 6.64 -1.30 -16.20
CA HIS A 93 6.23 -2.15 -15.07
C HIS A 93 4.72 -2.20 -14.95
N LEU A 94 4.21 -3.32 -14.46
CA LEU A 94 2.79 -3.52 -14.21
C LEU A 94 2.38 -2.73 -12.96
N MET A 95 1.42 -1.84 -13.08
CA MET A 95 0.93 -1.01 -11.98
C MET A 95 -0.02 -1.83 -11.10
N LEU A 96 0.40 -2.13 -9.87
CA LEU A 96 -0.44 -2.86 -8.91
C LEU A 96 -1.50 -1.98 -8.28
N GLY A 97 -1.20 -0.71 -8.11
CA GLY A 97 -2.13 0.26 -7.53
C GLY A 97 -1.47 1.30 -6.66
N ASP A 98 -2.29 2.00 -5.90
CA ASP A 98 -1.89 3.10 -5.04
C ASP A 98 -2.17 2.81 -3.58
N ILE A 99 -1.25 3.24 -2.71
CA ILE A 99 -1.41 3.19 -1.26
C ILE A 99 -1.40 4.64 -0.78
N ILE A 100 -2.49 5.08 -0.15
CA ILE A 100 -2.64 6.44 0.34
C ILE A 100 -2.60 6.41 1.87
N ILE A 101 -1.70 7.19 2.46
CA ILE A 101 -1.47 7.19 3.91
C ILE A 101 -1.72 8.59 4.46
N CYS A 102 -2.40 8.66 5.60
CA CYS A 102 -2.56 9.88 6.36
C CYS A 102 -1.57 9.87 7.53
N GLU A 103 -0.55 10.75 7.48
CA GLU A 103 0.46 10.83 8.52
C GLU A 103 -0.11 11.17 9.89
N GLU A 104 -1.08 12.09 9.95
CA GLU A 104 -1.69 12.53 11.20
C GLU A 104 -2.33 11.37 11.94
N VAL A 105 -3.12 10.57 11.24
CA VAL A 105 -3.79 9.39 11.82
C VAL A 105 -2.77 8.32 12.17
N ALA A 106 -1.76 8.11 11.33
CA ALA A 106 -0.70 7.13 11.59
C ALA A 106 0.10 7.49 12.85
N LYS A 107 0.43 8.77 13.04
CA LYS A 107 1.15 9.24 14.23
C LYS A 107 0.32 9.06 15.49
N LYS A 108 -0.98 9.36 15.42
CA LYS A 108 -1.89 9.15 16.55
C LYS A 108 -1.99 7.67 16.90
N ASN A 109 -2.13 6.81 15.91
CA ASN A 109 -2.19 5.37 16.12
C ASN A 109 -0.91 4.84 16.78
N ALA A 110 0.24 5.32 16.33
CA ALA A 110 1.53 4.94 16.91
C ALA A 110 1.59 5.28 18.40
N GLN A 111 1.13 6.50 18.77
CA GLN A 111 1.07 6.91 20.18
C GLN A 111 0.11 6.02 20.98
N ASP A 112 -1.09 5.77 20.44
CA ASP A 112 -2.11 4.97 21.11
C ASP A 112 -1.65 3.52 21.33
N TYR A 113 -0.87 2.97 20.40
CA TYR A 113 -0.35 1.60 20.49
C TYR A 113 0.99 1.51 21.20
N GLY A 114 1.61 2.63 21.55
CA GLY A 114 2.88 2.66 22.27
C GLY A 114 4.09 2.20 21.45
N HIS A 115 4.10 2.49 20.15
CA HIS A 115 5.28 2.20 19.31
C HIS A 115 5.64 3.41 18.45
N SER A 116 6.77 3.31 17.72
CA SER A 116 7.27 4.41 16.91
C SER A 116 6.39 4.65 15.67
N TYR A 117 6.47 5.89 15.15
CA TYR A 117 5.80 6.24 13.90
C TYR A 117 6.34 5.41 12.73
N GLU A 118 7.65 5.19 12.69
CA GLU A 118 8.24 4.37 11.63
C GLU A 118 7.69 2.95 11.62
N ARG A 119 7.50 2.36 12.79
CA ARG A 119 6.91 1.02 12.91
C ARG A 119 5.48 1.00 12.39
N GLU A 120 4.68 2.00 12.77
CA GLU A 120 3.29 2.13 12.29
C GLU A 120 3.26 2.30 10.78
N LEU A 121 4.12 3.16 10.25
CA LEU A 121 4.17 3.42 8.82
C LEU A 121 4.58 2.16 8.04
N CYS A 122 5.55 1.42 8.51
CA CYS A 122 5.95 0.14 7.90
C CYS A 122 4.78 -0.84 7.88
N TYR A 123 4.05 -0.94 8.97
CA TYR A 123 2.86 -1.80 9.05
C TYR A 123 1.81 -1.40 8.02
N LEU A 124 1.51 -0.10 7.92
CA LEU A 124 0.50 0.39 6.98
C LEU A 124 0.89 0.16 5.53
N VAL A 125 2.17 0.34 5.20
CA VAL A 125 2.67 0.13 3.85
C VAL A 125 2.56 -1.34 3.45
N VAL A 126 2.99 -2.26 4.32
CA VAL A 126 2.89 -3.70 4.04
C VAL A 126 1.44 -4.13 3.95
N HIS A 127 0.60 -3.64 4.87
CA HIS A 127 -0.83 -3.92 4.89
C HIS A 127 -1.49 -3.48 3.57
N GLY A 128 -1.21 -2.23 3.14
CA GLY A 128 -1.73 -1.71 1.88
C GLY A 128 -1.25 -2.50 0.67
N PHE A 129 0.01 -2.91 0.68
CA PHE A 129 0.57 -3.71 -0.41
C PHE A 129 -0.13 -5.07 -0.53
N LEU A 130 -0.39 -5.73 0.59
CA LEU A 130 -1.10 -7.01 0.59
C LEU A 130 -2.53 -6.85 0.06
N HIS A 131 -3.19 -5.74 0.38
CA HIS A 131 -4.50 -5.43 -0.20
C HIS A 131 -4.44 -5.33 -1.73
N LEU A 132 -3.39 -4.71 -2.28
CA LEU A 132 -3.23 -4.62 -3.72
C LEU A 132 -3.08 -5.99 -4.37
N LEU A 133 -2.55 -6.96 -3.64
CA LEU A 133 -2.42 -8.34 -4.10
C LEU A 133 -3.68 -9.19 -3.86
N GLY A 134 -4.73 -8.60 -3.31
CA GLY A 134 -6.01 -9.28 -3.15
C GLY A 134 -6.27 -9.88 -1.77
N TYR A 135 -5.46 -9.57 -0.75
CA TYR A 135 -5.59 -10.14 0.60
C TYR A 135 -6.56 -9.35 1.49
N ASP A 136 -7.73 -9.01 0.98
CA ASP A 136 -8.70 -8.18 1.71
C ASP A 136 -9.25 -8.83 2.98
N HIS A 137 -9.36 -10.15 2.99
CA HIS A 137 -9.98 -10.88 4.12
C HIS A 137 -9.06 -11.05 5.32
N MET A 138 -7.76 -10.86 5.17
CA MET A 138 -6.81 -11.01 6.28
C MET A 138 -7.03 -9.96 7.38
N GLU A 139 -7.51 -8.79 7.00
CA GLU A 139 -7.75 -7.70 7.95
C GLU A 139 -8.83 -8.05 8.97
N GLU A 140 -9.93 -8.67 8.53
CA GLU A 140 -11.02 -9.06 9.44
C GLU A 140 -10.62 -10.17 10.38
N GLU A 141 -9.82 -11.14 9.94
CA GLU A 141 -9.33 -12.21 10.76
C GLU A 141 -8.34 -11.72 11.81
N ASP A 142 -7.45 -10.80 11.44
CA ASP A 142 -6.50 -10.18 12.37
C ASP A 142 -7.20 -9.38 13.45
N LYS A 143 -8.31 -8.74 13.15
CA LYS A 143 -9.10 -7.99 14.13
C LYS A 143 -9.84 -8.88 15.13
N LYS A 144 -10.08 -10.13 14.79
CA LYS A 144 -10.73 -11.10 15.68
C LYS A 144 -9.76 -11.79 16.62
N LEU A 145 -8.49 -11.67 16.36
CA LEU A 145 -7.43 -12.22 17.19
C LEU A 145 -6.95 -11.20 18.22
#